data_b56ff769c518c4281f452ef53f9d220b
#
_entry.id   b56ff769c518c4281f452ef53f9d220b
#
_cell.length_a   1.000
_cell.length_b   1.000
_cell.length_c   1.000
_cell.angle_alpha   90.00
_cell.angle_beta   90.00
_cell.angle_gamma   90.00
#
_symmetry.space_group_name_H-M   'P 1'
#
loop_
_entity.id
_entity.type
_entity.pdbx_description
1 polymer ?
#
loop_
_entity_poly.entity_id
_entity_poly.type
_entity_poly.pdbx_seq_one_letter_code
_entity_poly.pdbx_strand_id
1 'polypeptide(L)'
;MARYVFITGGVVSSLGKGIAAAALGALLQSRGYRVRLRKLDPYLNVDPGTMSPTQHGEVFVTDDGAETDLDLGHYERFTGRSATKTDNITTGRIYKNIIDKERRGDYLGATVQVIPHVTNEIKNFVTEGNEEYDFVICEIGGTVGDIEAMPFMEAIRQAKNDLPRGTAIFVHLTLMPYIPAAGELKTKPTQHSVKELQALGIHPDILLVRADREIPEAERRKLSLFCNVRPSAVIQALDVANIYDVPIAYHKEGLDNEVLAAFGIEPAPKPRLEQWEEVCNRIHTPEGEVTIAIVGKYTGLKDAYKSLIEALHHGGFANRVKVKLEWIESEVFEKEDPAPYLEKVDAILVPGGFGERGSEGKIRAAQYARERQVPYFGICFGMQMAVVEAARNLAGIETASSTEFGTTPEPVVGLMTEWVKGNELEKRNAAGDLGGTMRLGAYKASLKKDTKIAEIYGSTDISERHRHRYEVNVDYKDRLETCGLVFSGMSPDGILPETVEYPDHPWFIGVQYHPELKSRPLDPHPLFASFIEAAVERSRLV
;
A
#
# COMPACT_ATOMS: atom_id res chain seq x y z
N MET A 1 5.81 25.28 -14.65
CA MET A 1 6.14 25.30 -13.20
C MET A 1 5.03 24.59 -12.48
N ALA A 2 5.36 23.66 -11.60
CA ALA A 2 4.38 22.89 -10.85
C ALA A 2 3.59 23.75 -9.86
N ARG A 3 2.33 23.39 -9.61
CA ARG A 3 1.46 23.94 -8.56
C ARG A 3 1.45 23.00 -7.38
N TYR A 4 1.50 23.55 -6.16
CA TYR A 4 1.62 22.76 -4.93
C TYR A 4 0.32 22.77 -4.12
N VAL A 5 -0.16 21.60 -3.76
CA VAL A 5 -1.29 21.44 -2.85
C VAL A 5 -0.78 20.79 -1.58
N PHE A 6 -0.76 21.50 -0.47
CA PHE A 6 -0.40 20.97 0.84
C PHE A 6 -1.65 20.49 1.57
N ILE A 7 -1.72 19.19 1.86
CA ILE A 7 -2.82 18.60 2.61
C ILE A 7 -2.39 18.41 4.06
N THR A 8 -3.06 19.10 4.96
CA THR A 8 -2.88 19.01 6.41
C THR A 8 -4.13 18.42 7.04
N GLY A 9 -4.03 17.89 8.25
CA GLY A 9 -5.19 17.37 8.97
C GLY A 9 -5.17 17.72 10.43
N GLY A 10 -6.36 17.79 11.01
CA GLY A 10 -6.53 18.09 12.41
C GLY A 10 -7.66 17.30 13.04
N VAL A 11 -7.85 17.50 14.35
CA VAL A 11 -8.85 16.86 15.21
C VAL A 11 -8.45 15.46 15.66
N VAL A 12 -8.25 14.51 14.72
CA VAL A 12 -7.88 13.11 15.03
C VAL A 12 -6.95 12.53 13.97
N SER A 13 -6.19 11.49 14.34
CA SER A 13 -5.44 10.65 13.41
C SER A 13 -6.40 9.81 12.55
N SER A 14 -5.88 9.18 11.49
CA SER A 14 -6.66 8.30 10.58
C SER A 14 -7.89 8.98 9.95
N LEU A 15 -7.83 10.30 9.78
CA LEU A 15 -8.93 11.09 9.22
C LEU A 15 -9.15 10.85 7.71
N GLY A 16 -8.18 10.23 7.03
CA GLY A 16 -8.25 9.89 5.62
C GLY A 16 -7.51 10.86 4.69
N LYS A 17 -6.46 11.53 5.20
CA LYS A 17 -5.62 12.43 4.37
C LYS A 17 -5.04 11.74 3.14
N GLY A 18 -4.51 10.50 3.29
CA GLY A 18 -3.94 9.74 2.19
C GLY A 18 -4.94 9.45 1.08
N ILE A 19 -6.15 9.03 1.44
CA ILE A 19 -7.23 8.81 0.47
C ILE A 19 -7.67 10.13 -0.16
N ALA A 20 -7.75 11.21 0.61
CA ALA A 20 -8.10 12.53 0.08
C ALA A 20 -7.06 13.05 -0.92
N ALA A 21 -5.76 12.88 -0.61
CA ALA A 21 -4.67 13.20 -1.52
C ALA A 21 -4.72 12.37 -2.81
N ALA A 22 -4.90 11.06 -2.67
CA ALA A 22 -5.00 10.12 -3.78
C ALA A 22 -6.20 10.42 -4.69
N ALA A 23 -7.37 10.66 -4.10
CA ALA A 23 -8.60 10.99 -4.84
C ALA A 23 -8.48 12.33 -5.58
N LEU A 24 -7.93 13.36 -4.94
CA LEU A 24 -7.65 14.63 -5.60
C LEU A 24 -6.65 14.45 -6.75
N GLY A 25 -5.60 13.63 -6.55
CA GLY A 25 -4.65 13.27 -7.60
C GLY A 25 -5.34 12.64 -8.81
N ALA A 26 -6.20 11.66 -8.59
CA ALA A 26 -6.99 11.01 -9.63
C ALA A 26 -7.93 11.99 -10.36
N LEU A 27 -8.58 12.90 -9.63
CA LEU A 27 -9.45 13.93 -10.21
C LEU A 27 -8.69 14.91 -11.11
N LEU A 28 -7.52 15.38 -10.67
CA LEU A 28 -6.69 16.26 -11.49
C LEU A 28 -6.15 15.53 -12.73
N GLN A 29 -5.78 14.24 -12.61
CA GLN A 29 -5.40 13.42 -13.76
C GLN A 29 -6.55 13.22 -14.74
N SER A 30 -7.78 13.02 -14.26
CA SER A 30 -8.96 12.88 -15.11
C SER A 30 -9.22 14.14 -15.97
N ARG A 31 -8.69 15.29 -15.55
CA ARG A 31 -8.71 16.56 -16.28
C ARG A 31 -7.50 16.78 -17.20
N GLY A 32 -6.60 15.79 -17.28
CA GLY A 32 -5.44 15.79 -18.18
C GLY A 32 -4.16 16.37 -17.56
N TYR A 33 -4.11 16.61 -16.26
CA TYR A 33 -2.91 17.11 -15.59
C TYR A 33 -1.96 15.97 -15.18
N ARG A 34 -0.67 16.21 -15.20
CA ARG A 34 0.37 15.35 -14.66
C ARG A 34 0.52 15.64 -13.17
N VAL A 35 0.26 14.63 -12.34
CA VAL A 35 0.21 14.79 -10.88
C VAL A 35 1.29 13.94 -10.21
N ARG A 36 1.93 14.50 -9.20
CA ARG A 36 2.82 13.82 -8.27
C ARG A 36 2.26 13.91 -6.86
N LEU A 37 2.30 12.79 -6.12
CA LEU A 37 1.97 12.77 -4.70
C LEU A 37 3.23 12.54 -3.88
N ARG A 38 3.33 13.23 -2.74
CA ARG A 38 4.43 13.10 -1.79
C ARG A 38 3.90 12.99 -0.38
N LYS A 39 4.52 12.11 0.40
CA LYS A 39 4.22 11.86 1.80
C LYS A 39 5.34 12.36 2.69
N LEU A 40 4.99 13.14 3.70
CA LEU A 40 5.90 13.66 4.72
C LEU A 40 5.47 13.11 6.08
N ASP A 41 6.27 12.18 6.64
CA ASP A 41 5.93 11.45 7.86
C ASP A 41 6.71 11.98 9.09
N PRO A 42 6.01 12.39 10.16
CA PRO A 42 6.65 13.08 11.29
C PRO A 42 7.35 12.16 12.30
N TYR A 43 7.40 10.85 12.09
CA TYR A 43 8.06 9.94 13.01
C TYR A 43 9.60 9.91 12.83
N LEU A 44 10.31 9.52 13.91
CA LEU A 44 11.79 9.48 13.96
C LEU A 44 12.41 8.22 13.35
N ASN A 45 11.63 7.25 12.93
CA ASN A 45 12.16 6.12 12.19
C ASN A 45 12.70 6.58 10.83
N VAL A 46 13.84 6.03 10.41
CA VAL A 46 14.43 6.36 9.09
C VAL A 46 13.49 5.91 7.96
N ASP A 47 12.87 4.76 8.17
CA ASP A 47 11.81 4.18 7.34
C ASP A 47 10.91 3.28 8.21
N PRO A 48 9.75 2.81 7.72
CA PRO A 48 8.85 1.95 8.49
C PRO A 48 9.24 0.47 8.50
N GLY A 49 10.34 0.05 7.85
CA GLY A 49 10.71 -1.35 7.66
C GLY A 49 10.83 -2.19 8.93
N THR A 50 11.21 -1.56 10.05
CA THR A 50 11.32 -2.20 11.37
C THR A 50 10.14 -1.93 12.30
N MET A 51 9.15 -1.18 11.84
CA MET A 51 7.97 -0.86 12.64
C MET A 51 7.04 -2.07 12.77
N SER A 52 6.36 -2.15 13.90
CA SER A 52 5.33 -3.17 14.11
C SER A 52 4.10 -2.90 13.22
N PRO A 53 3.63 -3.88 12.43
CA PRO A 53 2.39 -3.74 11.68
C PRO A 53 1.17 -3.40 12.54
N THR A 54 1.22 -3.71 13.85
CA THR A 54 0.15 -3.39 14.79
C THR A 54 0.02 -1.90 15.10
N GLN A 55 1.10 -1.14 14.90
CA GLN A 55 1.13 0.29 15.17
C GLN A 55 1.02 1.15 13.90
N HIS A 56 1.59 0.68 12.79
CA HIS A 56 1.70 1.44 11.56
C HIS A 56 0.94 0.85 10.37
N GLY A 57 0.39 -0.36 10.49
CA GLY A 57 -0.19 -1.08 9.37
C GLY A 57 0.87 -1.68 8.46
N GLU A 58 0.52 -1.85 7.21
CA GLU A 58 1.38 -2.43 6.17
C GLU A 58 2.59 -1.55 5.85
N VAL A 59 3.73 -2.18 5.65
CA VAL A 59 4.90 -1.56 5.02
C VAL A 59 4.77 -1.73 3.51
N PHE A 60 4.53 -0.61 2.81
CA PHE A 60 4.44 -0.61 1.35
C PHE A 60 5.83 -0.47 0.73
N VAL A 61 6.10 -1.25 -0.33
CA VAL A 61 7.41 -1.26 -1.00
C VAL A 61 7.29 -0.74 -2.43
N THR A 62 8.13 0.23 -2.79
CA THR A 62 8.21 0.80 -4.14
C THR A 62 9.07 -0.04 -5.08
N ASP A 63 8.99 0.20 -6.39
CA ASP A 63 9.82 -0.51 -7.38
C ASP A 63 11.32 -0.31 -7.14
N ASP A 64 11.74 0.87 -6.68
CA ASP A 64 13.14 1.20 -6.38
C ASP A 64 13.57 0.80 -4.95
N GLY A 65 12.73 0.03 -4.25
CA GLY A 65 13.05 -0.62 -2.97
C GLY A 65 12.98 0.28 -1.75
N ALA A 66 12.15 1.33 -1.76
CA ALA A 66 11.82 2.05 -0.55
C ALA A 66 10.75 1.30 0.26
N GLU A 67 10.99 1.14 1.56
CA GLU A 67 9.96 0.80 2.53
C GLU A 67 9.26 2.09 2.97
N THR A 68 7.93 2.14 2.85
CA THR A 68 7.15 3.37 3.02
C THR A 68 5.86 3.11 3.78
N ASP A 69 5.20 4.19 4.16
CA ASP A 69 3.86 4.15 4.73
C ASP A 69 2.83 3.61 3.72
N LEU A 70 1.76 2.99 4.23
CA LEU A 70 0.68 2.40 3.43
C LEU A 70 -0.04 3.41 2.51
N ASP A 71 0.05 4.71 2.81
CA ASP A 71 -0.57 5.76 1.99
C ASP A 71 0.00 5.81 0.57
N LEU A 72 1.28 5.43 0.37
CA LEU A 72 1.84 5.33 -0.97
C LEU A 72 1.15 4.26 -1.83
N GLY A 73 0.67 3.22 -1.21
CA GLY A 73 -0.21 2.24 -1.86
C GLY A 73 -1.52 2.86 -2.36
N HIS A 74 -2.15 3.72 -1.55
CA HIS A 74 -3.32 4.48 -2.00
C HIS A 74 -2.97 5.40 -3.17
N TYR A 75 -1.83 6.10 -3.12
CA TYR A 75 -1.39 6.96 -4.20
C TYR A 75 -1.27 6.20 -5.52
N GLU A 76 -0.60 5.05 -5.51
CA GLU A 76 -0.46 4.21 -6.71
C GLU A 76 -1.79 3.66 -7.23
N ARG A 77 -2.65 3.17 -6.32
CA ARG A 77 -3.95 2.60 -6.69
C ARG A 77 -4.87 3.63 -7.36
N PHE A 78 -4.85 4.88 -6.89
CA PHE A 78 -5.73 5.93 -7.42
C PHE A 78 -5.16 6.62 -8.66
N THR A 79 -3.83 6.83 -8.73
CA THR A 79 -3.22 7.58 -9.83
C THR A 79 -2.67 6.71 -10.95
N GLY A 80 -2.56 5.40 -10.72
CA GLY A 80 -1.92 4.49 -11.68
C GLY A 80 -0.41 4.71 -11.85
N ARG A 81 0.19 5.66 -11.11
CA ARG A 81 1.62 5.98 -11.18
C ARG A 81 2.37 5.27 -10.04
N SER A 82 3.47 4.59 -10.37
CA SER A 82 4.35 4.00 -9.36
C SER A 82 5.07 5.09 -8.58
N ALA A 83 5.07 4.96 -7.25
CA ALA A 83 5.82 5.81 -6.34
C ALA A 83 7.30 5.41 -6.31
N THR A 84 8.14 6.32 -5.85
CA THR A 84 9.58 6.16 -5.75
C THR A 84 10.10 6.59 -4.38
N LYS A 85 11.38 6.32 -4.09
CA LYS A 85 12.08 6.80 -2.88
C LYS A 85 11.96 8.31 -2.65
N THR A 86 11.74 9.07 -3.74
CA THR A 86 11.61 10.52 -3.69
C THR A 86 10.18 10.98 -3.42
N ASP A 87 9.23 10.08 -3.25
CA ASP A 87 7.84 10.42 -2.96
C ASP A 87 7.47 10.27 -1.48
N ASN A 88 8.39 9.76 -0.64
CA ASN A 88 8.23 9.69 0.81
C ASN A 88 9.48 10.16 1.56
N ILE A 89 9.29 10.91 2.64
CA ILE A 89 10.36 11.29 3.56
C ILE A 89 9.86 11.25 5.00
N THR A 90 10.73 10.79 5.91
CA THR A 90 10.46 10.75 7.36
C THR A 90 11.30 11.81 8.09
N THR A 91 10.86 12.23 9.27
CA THR A 91 11.69 13.06 10.15
C THR A 91 13.04 12.39 10.43
N GLY A 92 13.05 11.07 10.67
CA GLY A 92 14.30 10.33 10.92
C GLY A 92 15.28 10.43 9.77
N ARG A 93 14.83 10.28 8.52
CA ARG A 93 15.68 10.44 7.34
C ARG A 93 16.22 11.86 7.19
N ILE A 94 15.39 12.88 7.44
CA ILE A 94 15.79 14.28 7.38
C ILE A 94 16.91 14.55 8.40
N TYR A 95 16.70 14.18 9.67
CA TYR A 95 17.69 14.40 10.72
C TYR A 95 18.97 13.60 10.49
N LYS A 96 18.84 12.34 10.02
CA LYS A 96 20.01 11.54 9.64
C LYS A 96 20.85 12.25 8.56
N ASN A 97 20.22 12.73 7.49
CA ASN A 97 20.89 13.44 6.40
C ASN A 97 21.61 14.70 6.93
N ILE A 98 20.97 15.46 7.80
CA ILE A 98 21.54 16.68 8.38
C ILE A 98 22.74 16.36 9.29
N ILE A 99 22.62 15.35 10.16
CA ILE A 99 23.70 14.90 11.04
C ILE A 99 24.88 14.38 10.21
N ASP A 100 24.62 13.58 9.19
CA ASP A 100 25.66 13.08 8.29
C ASP A 100 26.40 14.24 7.55
N LYS A 101 25.67 15.26 7.09
CA LYS A 101 26.24 16.50 6.50
C LYS A 101 27.07 17.27 7.52
N GLU A 102 26.59 17.42 8.75
CA GLU A 102 27.32 18.09 9.84
C GLU A 102 28.63 17.37 10.14
N ARG A 103 28.60 16.05 10.32
CA ARG A 103 29.78 15.23 10.58
C ARG A 103 30.82 15.27 9.46
N ARG A 104 30.42 15.45 8.21
CA ARG A 104 31.33 15.66 7.08
C ARG A 104 31.91 17.09 6.98
N GLY A 105 31.35 18.03 7.76
CA GLY A 105 31.76 19.44 7.73
C GLY A 105 31.09 20.26 6.61
N ASP A 106 30.04 19.79 6.00
CA ASP A 106 29.35 20.46 4.88
C ASP A 106 28.78 21.85 5.27
N TYR A 107 28.57 22.09 6.58
CA TYR A 107 28.08 23.38 7.08
C TYR A 107 29.19 24.37 7.47
N LEU A 108 30.47 24.06 7.23
CA LEU A 108 31.62 24.96 7.40
C LEU A 108 31.70 25.62 8.78
N GLY A 109 31.31 24.91 9.87
CA GLY A 109 31.34 25.41 11.22
C GLY A 109 30.13 26.22 11.67
N ALA A 110 29.09 26.32 10.84
CA ALA A 110 27.84 26.97 11.23
C ALA A 110 27.11 26.18 12.33
N THR A 111 26.37 26.89 13.18
CA THR A 111 25.44 26.25 14.13
C THR A 111 24.24 25.69 13.37
N VAL A 112 24.09 24.35 13.37
CA VAL A 112 22.99 23.67 12.70
C VAL A 112 21.75 23.68 13.59
N GLN A 113 20.62 24.18 13.08
CA GLN A 113 19.36 24.38 13.80
C GLN A 113 18.17 23.86 13.00
N VAL A 114 17.01 23.68 13.64
CA VAL A 114 15.78 23.31 12.94
C VAL A 114 15.45 24.31 11.83
N ILE A 115 15.48 25.61 12.14
CA ILE A 115 15.41 26.69 11.17
C ILE A 115 16.80 27.31 11.03
N PRO A 116 17.41 27.35 9.83
CA PRO A 116 16.82 26.97 8.53
C PRO A 116 17.15 25.55 8.05
N HIS A 117 17.99 24.76 8.75
CA HIS A 117 18.59 23.56 8.16
C HIS A 117 17.58 22.42 7.93
N VAL A 118 16.77 22.09 8.95
CA VAL A 118 15.72 21.06 8.80
C VAL A 118 14.63 21.55 7.85
N THR A 119 14.19 22.79 7.99
CA THR A 119 13.15 23.35 7.11
C THR A 119 13.61 23.44 5.66
N ASN A 120 14.88 23.74 5.39
CA ASN A 120 15.42 23.75 4.01
C ASN A 120 15.48 22.33 3.42
N GLU A 121 15.88 21.32 4.19
CA GLU A 121 15.89 19.93 3.72
C GLU A 121 14.47 19.48 3.34
N ILE A 122 13.46 19.85 4.14
CA ILE A 122 12.04 19.57 3.84
C ILE A 122 11.59 20.33 2.58
N LYS A 123 11.92 21.63 2.47
CA LYS A 123 11.55 22.44 1.30
C LYS A 123 12.18 21.89 0.03
N ASN A 124 13.44 21.48 0.08
CA ASN A 124 14.11 20.85 -1.06
C ASN A 124 13.38 19.57 -1.48
N PHE A 125 13.06 18.70 -0.53
CA PHE A 125 12.27 17.51 -0.82
C PHE A 125 10.93 17.85 -1.48
N VAL A 126 10.23 18.90 -1.03
CA VAL A 126 8.94 19.31 -1.60
C VAL A 126 9.08 19.85 -3.03
N THR A 127 10.16 20.58 -3.34
CA THR A 127 10.27 21.37 -4.58
C THR A 127 11.12 20.73 -5.68
N GLU A 128 12.06 19.85 -5.35
CA GLU A 128 12.97 19.24 -6.31
C GLU A 128 12.32 18.13 -7.16
N GLY A 129 12.77 18.02 -8.43
CA GLY A 129 12.37 16.96 -9.35
C GLY A 129 10.89 17.02 -9.76
N ASN A 130 10.32 18.21 -9.86
CA ASN A 130 8.91 18.41 -10.19
C ASN A 130 8.68 19.07 -11.57
N GLU A 131 9.71 19.18 -12.39
CA GLU A 131 9.70 19.92 -13.66
C GLU A 131 8.68 19.37 -14.67
N GLU A 132 8.43 18.05 -14.62
CA GLU A 132 7.49 17.38 -15.52
C GLU A 132 6.03 17.40 -15.02
N TYR A 133 5.77 17.86 -13.79
CA TYR A 133 4.44 17.81 -13.20
C TYR A 133 3.73 19.15 -13.25
N ASP A 134 2.42 19.08 -13.45
CA ASP A 134 1.54 20.24 -13.40
C ASP A 134 1.09 20.53 -11.96
N PHE A 135 0.90 19.45 -11.17
CA PHE A 135 0.54 19.51 -9.76
C PHE A 135 1.41 18.57 -8.91
N VAL A 136 1.79 19.06 -7.73
CA VAL A 136 2.43 18.28 -6.68
C VAL A 136 1.57 18.35 -5.43
N ILE A 137 1.04 17.23 -5.00
CA ILE A 137 0.22 17.11 -3.79
C ILE A 137 1.12 16.56 -2.69
N CYS A 138 1.32 17.36 -1.63
CA CYS A 138 2.12 16.98 -0.48
C CYS A 138 1.20 16.73 0.71
N GLU A 139 1.11 15.48 1.14
CA GLU A 139 0.41 15.11 2.36
C GLU A 139 1.32 15.22 3.56
N ILE A 140 0.90 16.00 4.55
CA ILE A 140 1.61 16.15 5.82
C ILE A 140 1.04 15.15 6.82
N GLY A 141 1.86 14.21 7.25
CA GLY A 141 1.53 13.24 8.30
C GLY A 141 1.31 13.90 9.66
N GLY A 142 0.68 13.17 10.57
CA GLY A 142 0.35 13.67 11.90
C GLY A 142 -0.88 14.59 11.93
N THR A 143 -1.10 15.18 13.08
CA THR A 143 -2.23 16.09 13.36
C THR A 143 -1.68 17.49 13.63
N VAL A 144 -2.35 18.52 13.15
CA VAL A 144 -1.97 19.90 13.43
C VAL A 144 -2.04 20.14 14.94
N GLY A 145 -0.96 20.67 15.52
CA GLY A 145 -0.76 20.83 16.95
C GLY A 145 0.18 19.79 17.57
N ASP A 146 0.44 18.67 16.90
CA ASP A 146 1.42 17.68 17.35
C ASP A 146 2.84 18.23 17.20
N ILE A 147 3.67 18.02 18.24
CA ILE A 147 5.08 18.50 18.28
C ILE A 147 5.88 17.92 17.11
N GLU A 148 5.66 16.67 16.79
CA GLU A 148 6.37 15.95 15.74
C GLU A 148 6.14 16.55 14.35
N ALA A 149 4.96 17.13 14.09
CA ALA A 149 4.61 17.72 12.82
C ALA A 149 5.13 19.15 12.63
N MET A 150 5.58 19.83 13.71
CA MET A 150 5.96 21.24 13.69
C MET A 150 7.02 21.61 12.65
N PRO A 151 8.12 20.86 12.45
CA PRO A 151 9.11 21.19 11.43
C PRO A 151 8.54 21.15 10.01
N PHE A 152 7.62 20.22 9.73
CA PHE A 152 6.94 20.14 8.44
C PHE A 152 5.98 21.31 8.22
N MET A 153 5.19 21.65 9.25
CA MET A 153 4.27 22.82 9.18
C MET A 153 5.05 24.11 8.92
N GLU A 154 6.15 24.32 9.63
CA GLU A 154 7.01 25.49 9.41
C GLU A 154 7.61 25.49 8.00
N ALA A 155 8.08 24.32 7.51
CA ALA A 155 8.66 24.21 6.18
C ALA A 155 7.66 24.52 5.06
N ILE A 156 6.42 23.99 5.13
CA ILE A 156 5.39 24.27 4.10
C ILE A 156 4.89 25.71 4.16
N ARG A 157 4.85 26.32 5.37
CA ARG A 157 4.58 27.76 5.50
C ARG A 157 5.64 28.59 4.79
N GLN A 158 6.93 28.26 5.01
CA GLN A 158 8.05 28.90 4.33
C GLN A 158 8.00 28.65 2.82
N ALA A 159 7.77 27.40 2.38
CA ALA A 159 7.69 27.02 0.97
C ALA A 159 6.64 27.85 0.21
N LYS A 160 5.45 28.10 0.79
CA LYS A 160 4.44 28.96 0.17
C LYS A 160 4.93 30.39 -0.04
N ASN A 161 5.78 30.91 0.86
CA ASN A 161 6.36 32.24 0.72
C ASN A 161 7.51 32.30 -0.30
N ASP A 162 8.30 31.22 -0.41
CA ASP A 162 9.43 31.11 -1.33
C ASP A 162 8.97 30.85 -2.77
N LEU A 163 7.85 30.16 -2.94
CA LEU A 163 7.26 29.87 -4.25
C LEU A 163 6.58 31.11 -4.86
N PRO A 164 6.49 31.20 -6.20
CA PRO A 164 5.77 32.27 -6.85
C PRO A 164 4.32 32.40 -6.35
N ARG A 165 3.83 33.60 -6.23
CA ARG A 165 2.46 33.87 -5.77
C ARG A 165 1.43 33.11 -6.60
N GLY A 166 0.45 32.46 -5.94
CA GLY A 166 -0.62 31.72 -6.60
C GLY A 166 -0.22 30.34 -7.09
N THR A 167 0.96 29.83 -6.71
CA THR A 167 1.40 28.46 -7.07
C THR A 167 1.33 27.45 -5.93
N ALA A 168 0.86 27.86 -4.74
CA ALA A 168 0.71 26.95 -3.59
C ALA A 168 -0.58 27.27 -2.82
N ILE A 169 -1.33 26.22 -2.46
CA ILE A 169 -2.55 26.29 -1.65
C ILE A 169 -2.50 25.29 -0.50
N PHE A 170 -3.30 25.52 0.53
CA PHE A 170 -3.50 24.62 1.66
C PHE A 170 -4.92 24.04 1.66
N VAL A 171 -5.03 22.71 1.67
CA VAL A 171 -6.26 21.97 1.91
C VAL A 171 -6.18 21.39 3.32
N HIS A 172 -7.13 21.73 4.18
CA HIS A 172 -7.15 21.26 5.55
C HIS A 172 -8.30 20.30 5.78
N LEU A 173 -7.97 19.04 6.12
CA LEU A 173 -8.94 18.00 6.41
C LEU A 173 -9.29 18.02 7.89
N THR A 174 -10.58 18.05 8.21
CA THR A 174 -11.11 18.12 9.58
C THR A 174 -12.25 17.14 9.79
N LEU A 175 -12.68 16.98 11.03
CA LEU A 175 -13.82 16.16 11.43
C LEU A 175 -14.93 17.02 12.00
N MET A 176 -16.16 16.76 11.57
CA MET A 176 -17.40 17.33 12.12
C MET A 176 -18.25 16.20 12.68
N PRO A 177 -18.09 15.85 13.97
CA PRO A 177 -18.78 14.73 14.59
C PRO A 177 -20.26 15.03 14.81
N TYR A 178 -21.10 14.03 14.62
CA TYR A 178 -22.47 14.03 15.10
C TYR A 178 -22.53 13.59 16.56
N ILE A 179 -23.24 14.33 17.39
CA ILE A 179 -23.45 13.99 18.80
C ILE A 179 -24.87 13.47 18.97
N PRO A 180 -25.09 12.15 19.10
CA PRO A 180 -26.46 11.59 19.17
C PRO A 180 -27.33 12.18 20.28
N ALA A 181 -26.75 12.42 21.47
CA ALA A 181 -27.46 13.00 22.60
C ALA A 181 -27.95 14.44 22.36
N ALA A 182 -27.24 15.20 21.47
CA ALA A 182 -27.63 16.56 21.13
C ALA A 182 -28.43 16.63 19.80
N GLY A 183 -28.47 15.54 19.04
CA GLY A 183 -29.16 15.47 17.76
C GLY A 183 -28.56 16.36 16.67
N GLU A 184 -27.27 16.77 16.77
CA GLU A 184 -26.66 17.73 15.85
C GLU A 184 -25.19 17.46 15.54
N LEU A 185 -24.75 17.93 14.38
CA LEU A 185 -23.33 18.01 13.99
C LEU A 185 -22.65 19.15 14.75
N LYS A 186 -21.40 18.94 15.17
CA LYS A 186 -20.61 19.92 15.93
C LYS A 186 -19.48 20.52 15.11
N THR A 187 -19.58 21.83 14.84
CA THR A 187 -18.57 22.60 14.10
C THR A 187 -17.33 22.98 14.92
N LYS A 188 -17.41 22.90 16.26
CA LYS A 188 -16.32 23.33 17.15
C LYS A 188 -14.99 22.61 16.92
N PRO A 189 -14.92 21.27 16.72
CA PRO A 189 -13.65 20.59 16.45
C PRO A 189 -12.94 21.13 15.21
N THR A 190 -13.67 21.35 14.11
CA THR A 190 -13.16 21.98 12.90
C THR A 190 -12.64 23.39 13.15
N GLN A 191 -13.41 24.22 13.86
CA GLN A 191 -13.00 25.60 14.19
C GLN A 191 -11.71 25.64 15.03
N HIS A 192 -11.57 24.73 16.01
CA HIS A 192 -10.35 24.64 16.82
C HIS A 192 -9.17 24.18 16.00
N SER A 193 -9.32 23.15 15.17
CA SER A 193 -8.27 22.67 14.29
C SER A 193 -7.75 23.76 13.33
N VAL A 194 -8.65 24.54 12.75
CA VAL A 194 -8.27 25.66 11.89
C VAL A 194 -7.55 26.77 12.68
N LYS A 195 -7.96 27.04 13.92
CA LYS A 195 -7.26 28.00 14.78
C LYS A 195 -5.82 27.57 15.07
N GLU A 196 -5.59 26.29 15.38
CA GLU A 196 -4.24 25.75 15.58
C GLU A 196 -3.39 25.94 14.30
N LEU A 197 -3.95 25.62 13.14
CA LEU A 197 -3.27 25.84 11.86
C LEU A 197 -2.93 27.31 11.63
N GLN A 198 -3.87 28.22 11.90
CA GLN A 198 -3.68 29.67 11.77
C GLN A 198 -2.65 30.21 12.77
N ALA A 199 -2.55 29.64 13.98
CA ALA A 199 -1.52 30.02 14.95
C ALA A 199 -0.11 29.75 14.44
N LEU A 200 0.05 28.78 13.51
CA LEU A 200 1.31 28.50 12.82
C LEU A 200 1.54 29.43 11.58
N GLY A 201 0.63 30.38 11.33
CA GLY A 201 0.72 31.28 10.17
C GLY A 201 0.25 30.63 8.86
N ILE A 202 -0.50 29.53 8.92
CA ILE A 202 -1.04 28.84 7.76
C ILE A 202 -2.56 29.06 7.69
N HIS A 203 -3.02 29.62 6.58
CA HIS A 203 -4.44 29.81 6.32
C HIS A 203 -4.92 28.79 5.29
N PRO A 204 -5.94 27.96 5.59
CA PRO A 204 -6.48 27.03 4.61
C PRO A 204 -7.18 27.79 3.48
N ASP A 205 -6.93 27.36 2.25
CA ASP A 205 -7.65 27.83 1.07
C ASP A 205 -8.95 27.03 0.89
N ILE A 206 -8.93 25.74 1.27
CA ILE A 206 -10.06 24.81 1.19
C ILE A 206 -10.14 24.01 2.49
N LEU A 207 -11.37 23.85 3.00
CA LEU A 207 -11.68 22.91 4.08
C LEU A 207 -12.33 21.67 3.50
N LEU A 208 -11.75 20.50 3.79
CA LEU A 208 -12.35 19.20 3.51
C LEU A 208 -12.87 18.62 4.84
N VAL A 209 -14.19 18.63 5.01
CA VAL A 209 -14.84 18.35 6.30
C VAL A 209 -15.45 16.96 6.29
N ARG A 210 -14.79 16.02 6.99
CA ARG A 210 -15.31 14.66 7.14
C ARG A 210 -16.51 14.63 8.09
N ALA A 211 -17.56 13.95 7.67
CA ALA A 211 -18.77 13.72 8.46
C ALA A 211 -19.43 12.39 8.08
N ASP A 212 -20.16 11.79 9.03
CA ASP A 212 -20.92 10.56 8.82
C ASP A 212 -22.28 10.79 8.11
N ARG A 213 -22.66 12.06 7.93
CA ARG A 213 -23.91 12.49 7.31
C ARG A 213 -23.80 13.85 6.67
N GLU A 214 -24.74 14.18 5.81
CA GLU A 214 -24.80 15.47 5.10
C GLU A 214 -24.70 16.66 6.06
N ILE A 215 -23.85 17.63 5.70
CA ILE A 215 -23.63 18.86 6.45
C ILE A 215 -24.63 19.92 5.97
N PRO A 216 -25.54 20.38 6.85
CA PRO A 216 -26.50 21.41 6.48
C PRO A 216 -25.83 22.71 6.01
N GLU A 217 -26.47 23.40 5.08
CA GLU A 217 -25.95 24.65 4.50
C GLU A 217 -25.66 25.73 5.58
N ALA A 218 -26.48 25.79 6.62
CA ALA A 218 -26.26 26.71 7.73
C ALA A 218 -24.93 26.45 8.46
N GLU A 219 -24.56 25.17 8.64
CA GLU A 219 -23.30 24.78 9.27
C GLU A 219 -22.11 25.00 8.33
N ARG A 220 -22.28 24.78 7.03
CA ARG A 220 -21.25 25.13 6.02
C ARG A 220 -20.95 26.64 6.04
N ARG A 221 -21.95 27.49 6.04
CA ARG A 221 -21.79 28.96 6.16
C ARG A 221 -21.13 29.36 7.47
N LYS A 222 -21.48 28.73 8.57
CA LYS A 222 -20.85 28.95 9.86
C LYS A 222 -19.35 28.58 9.83
N LEU A 223 -19.00 27.42 9.27
CA LEU A 223 -17.58 27.05 9.07
C LEU A 223 -16.86 28.05 8.19
N SER A 224 -17.43 28.45 7.05
CA SER A 224 -16.89 29.47 6.17
C SER A 224 -16.54 30.76 6.94
N LEU A 225 -17.47 31.26 7.74
CA LEU A 225 -17.27 32.48 8.52
C LEU A 225 -16.18 32.33 9.59
N PHE A 226 -16.24 31.25 10.40
CA PHE A 226 -15.32 31.07 11.52
C PHE A 226 -13.91 30.63 11.11
N CYS A 227 -13.79 29.97 9.97
CA CYS A 227 -12.50 29.46 9.44
C CYS A 227 -11.89 30.38 8.37
N ASN A 228 -12.60 31.47 8.01
CA ASN A 228 -12.15 32.44 7.01
C ASN A 228 -11.83 31.80 5.65
N VAL A 229 -12.74 30.95 5.17
CA VAL A 229 -12.70 30.34 3.84
C VAL A 229 -13.96 30.70 3.06
N ARG A 230 -13.90 30.65 1.72
CA ARG A 230 -15.10 30.89 0.90
C ARG A 230 -16.17 29.82 1.18
N PRO A 231 -17.48 30.14 1.11
CA PRO A 231 -18.53 29.14 1.30
C PRO A 231 -18.39 27.91 0.36
N SER A 232 -18.03 28.14 -0.91
CA SER A 232 -17.78 27.09 -1.91
C SER A 232 -16.57 26.22 -1.58
N ALA A 233 -15.61 26.73 -0.79
CA ALA A 233 -14.42 26.02 -0.37
C ALA A 233 -14.61 25.18 0.92
N VAL A 234 -15.81 25.12 1.47
CA VAL A 234 -16.19 24.18 2.53
C VAL A 234 -16.77 22.91 1.88
N ILE A 235 -15.92 21.95 1.61
CA ILE A 235 -16.25 20.70 0.92
C ILE A 235 -16.57 19.63 1.95
N GLN A 236 -17.72 18.97 1.82
CA GLN A 236 -17.99 17.80 2.68
C GLN A 236 -17.31 16.56 2.15
N ALA A 237 -16.74 15.78 3.05
CA ALA A 237 -16.15 14.48 2.82
C ALA A 237 -16.98 13.44 3.60
N LEU A 238 -18.05 12.96 2.99
CA LEU A 238 -18.90 11.95 3.61
C LEU A 238 -18.22 10.58 3.62
N ASP A 239 -18.49 9.81 4.66
CA ASP A 239 -18.11 8.41 4.69
C ASP A 239 -18.81 7.66 3.56
N VAL A 240 -18.05 6.91 2.80
CA VAL A 240 -18.50 6.11 1.66
C VAL A 240 -18.37 4.62 1.94
N ALA A 241 -19.15 3.80 1.23
CA ALA A 241 -19.11 2.35 1.40
C ALA A 241 -17.80 1.72 0.91
N ASN A 242 -17.19 2.32 -0.12
CA ASN A 242 -15.92 1.87 -0.69
C ASN A 242 -15.02 3.07 -0.98
N ILE A 243 -13.71 2.94 -0.73
CA ILE A 243 -12.76 4.04 -0.95
C ILE A 243 -12.69 4.51 -2.40
N TYR A 244 -13.01 3.66 -3.37
CA TYR A 244 -13.02 4.01 -4.80
C TYR A 244 -14.24 4.83 -5.22
N ASP A 245 -15.23 5.02 -4.34
CA ASP A 245 -16.32 5.99 -4.55
C ASP A 245 -15.86 7.44 -4.27
N VAL A 246 -14.76 7.63 -3.52
CA VAL A 246 -14.30 8.94 -3.07
C VAL A 246 -14.03 9.92 -4.21
N PRO A 247 -13.37 9.56 -5.35
CA PRO A 247 -13.17 10.49 -6.45
C PRO A 247 -14.48 11.06 -6.99
N ILE A 248 -15.48 10.21 -7.21
CA ILE A 248 -16.80 10.64 -7.70
C ILE A 248 -17.52 11.50 -6.67
N ALA A 249 -17.46 11.13 -5.38
CA ALA A 249 -18.06 11.90 -4.29
C ALA A 249 -17.43 13.30 -4.18
N TYR A 250 -16.11 13.41 -4.21
CA TYR A 250 -15.41 14.69 -4.12
C TYR A 250 -15.61 15.57 -5.35
N HIS A 251 -15.70 14.96 -6.55
CA HIS A 251 -16.05 15.69 -7.75
C HIS A 251 -17.45 16.30 -7.67
N LYS A 252 -18.45 15.54 -7.21
CA LYS A 252 -19.83 16.03 -7.00
C LYS A 252 -19.89 17.18 -6.01
N GLU A 253 -19.04 17.18 -4.97
CA GLU A 253 -18.92 18.27 -4.01
C GLU A 253 -18.11 19.46 -4.52
N GLY A 254 -17.44 19.33 -5.67
CA GLY A 254 -16.71 20.40 -6.34
C GLY A 254 -15.27 20.59 -5.89
N LEU A 255 -14.65 19.63 -5.16
CA LEU A 255 -13.28 19.75 -4.64
C LEU A 255 -12.26 20.11 -5.73
N ASP A 256 -12.26 19.39 -6.83
CA ASP A 256 -11.34 19.60 -7.94
C ASP A 256 -11.57 20.95 -8.67
N ASN A 257 -12.83 21.41 -8.75
CA ASN A 257 -13.15 22.74 -9.26
C ASN A 257 -12.61 23.85 -8.35
N GLU A 258 -12.80 23.71 -7.02
CA GLU A 258 -12.30 24.70 -6.05
C GLU A 258 -10.77 24.75 -6.02
N VAL A 259 -10.09 23.58 -6.16
CA VAL A 259 -8.63 23.53 -6.28
C VAL A 259 -8.17 24.28 -7.51
N LEU A 260 -8.77 24.04 -8.67
CA LEU A 260 -8.40 24.74 -9.92
C LEU A 260 -8.72 26.24 -9.84
N ALA A 261 -9.87 26.63 -9.29
CA ALA A 261 -10.24 28.03 -9.08
C ALA A 261 -9.27 28.76 -8.13
N ALA A 262 -8.77 28.06 -7.08
CA ALA A 262 -7.77 28.62 -6.18
C ALA A 262 -6.42 28.92 -6.88
N PHE A 263 -6.12 28.22 -7.97
CA PHE A 263 -4.96 28.51 -8.84
C PHE A 263 -5.28 29.44 -10.01
N GLY A 264 -6.50 29.98 -10.08
CA GLY A 264 -6.92 30.86 -11.17
C GLY A 264 -7.11 30.15 -12.51
N ILE A 265 -7.38 28.84 -12.49
CA ILE A 265 -7.66 28.03 -13.69
C ILE A 265 -9.17 28.00 -13.90
N GLU A 266 -9.67 28.96 -14.65
CA GLU A 266 -11.08 29.08 -15.05
C GLU A 266 -11.21 29.46 -16.52
N PRO A 267 -12.05 28.77 -17.33
CA PRO A 267 -12.85 27.59 -16.96
C PRO A 267 -11.98 26.33 -16.77
N ALA A 268 -12.37 25.51 -15.81
CA ALA A 268 -11.69 24.24 -15.56
C ALA A 268 -11.91 23.24 -16.72
N PRO A 269 -10.88 22.48 -17.16
CA PRO A 269 -11.05 21.40 -18.11
C PRO A 269 -12.06 20.36 -17.60
N LYS A 270 -12.89 19.80 -18.47
CA LYS A 270 -13.85 18.75 -18.06
C LYS A 270 -13.11 17.49 -17.63
N PRO A 271 -13.49 16.85 -16.51
CA PRO A 271 -12.91 15.58 -16.09
C PRO A 271 -13.44 14.43 -16.96
N ARG A 272 -12.60 13.42 -17.14
CA ARG A 272 -12.96 12.13 -17.76
C ARG A 272 -13.06 11.10 -16.64
N LEU A 273 -14.28 10.83 -16.17
CA LEU A 273 -14.52 9.99 -14.99
C LEU A 273 -15.09 8.61 -15.34
N GLU A 274 -15.26 8.29 -16.64
CA GLU A 274 -15.92 7.07 -17.12
C GLU A 274 -15.27 5.80 -16.54
N GLN A 275 -13.94 5.79 -16.37
CA GLN A 275 -13.24 4.65 -15.78
C GLN A 275 -13.57 4.49 -14.29
N TRP A 276 -13.66 5.58 -13.53
CA TRP A 276 -14.04 5.56 -12.12
C TRP A 276 -15.51 5.17 -11.95
N GLU A 277 -16.39 5.66 -12.81
CA GLU A 277 -17.80 5.27 -12.83
C GLU A 277 -17.98 3.78 -13.11
N GLU A 278 -17.19 3.20 -14.03
CA GLU A 278 -17.21 1.75 -14.30
C GLU A 278 -16.68 0.94 -13.10
N VAL A 279 -15.62 1.36 -12.41
CA VAL A 279 -15.15 0.71 -11.17
C VAL A 279 -16.24 0.74 -10.11
N CYS A 280 -16.85 1.91 -9.86
CA CYS A 280 -17.97 2.03 -8.90
C CYS A 280 -19.15 1.12 -9.30
N ASN A 281 -19.47 1.04 -10.60
CA ASN A 281 -20.53 0.17 -11.07
C ASN A 281 -20.24 -1.31 -10.75
N ARG A 282 -19.01 -1.80 -11.03
CA ARG A 282 -18.61 -3.18 -10.70
C ARG A 282 -18.65 -3.47 -9.20
N ILE A 283 -18.32 -2.49 -8.38
CA ILE A 283 -18.39 -2.62 -6.91
C ILE A 283 -19.83 -2.75 -6.43
N HIS A 284 -20.73 -1.92 -6.96
CA HIS A 284 -22.11 -1.83 -6.47
C HIS A 284 -23.10 -2.80 -7.11
N THR A 285 -22.73 -3.39 -8.28
CA THR A 285 -23.58 -4.35 -9.01
C THR A 285 -22.84 -5.66 -9.27
N PRO A 286 -22.37 -6.39 -8.23
CA PRO A 286 -21.73 -7.68 -8.43
C PRO A 286 -22.73 -8.73 -8.92
N GLU A 287 -22.28 -9.64 -9.78
CA GLU A 287 -23.08 -10.73 -10.34
C GLU A 287 -23.07 -11.99 -9.47
N GLY A 288 -22.25 -12.02 -8.42
CA GLY A 288 -22.11 -13.13 -7.47
C GLY A 288 -21.23 -12.78 -6.29
N GLU A 289 -20.98 -13.77 -5.43
CA GLU A 289 -20.08 -13.65 -4.28
C GLU A 289 -19.19 -14.89 -4.21
N VAL A 290 -17.91 -14.71 -3.85
CA VAL A 290 -16.98 -15.79 -3.54
C VAL A 290 -16.35 -15.57 -2.17
N THR A 291 -16.05 -16.66 -1.46
CA THR A 291 -15.44 -16.64 -0.13
C THR A 291 -14.00 -17.15 -0.21
N ILE A 292 -13.06 -16.29 0.18
CA ILE A 292 -11.63 -16.60 0.20
C ILE A 292 -11.16 -16.72 1.65
N ALA A 293 -10.60 -17.90 2.02
CA ALA A 293 -9.94 -18.06 3.30
C ALA A 293 -8.54 -17.45 3.27
N ILE A 294 -8.26 -16.55 4.21
CA ILE A 294 -6.93 -15.98 4.43
C ILE A 294 -6.32 -16.66 5.65
N VAL A 295 -5.42 -17.61 5.43
CA VAL A 295 -4.74 -18.34 6.52
C VAL A 295 -3.44 -17.61 6.86
N GLY A 296 -3.51 -16.75 7.86
CA GLY A 296 -2.44 -15.80 8.19
C GLY A 296 -2.14 -15.67 9.67
N LYS A 297 -1.38 -14.63 9.99
CA LYS A 297 -1.11 -14.14 11.35
C LYS A 297 -1.73 -12.76 11.52
N TYR A 298 -2.06 -12.39 12.76
CA TYR A 298 -2.61 -11.05 13.05
C TYR A 298 -3.89 -10.74 12.27
N THR A 299 -4.75 -11.74 12.11
CA THR A 299 -5.98 -11.63 11.30
C THR A 299 -6.96 -10.57 11.81
N GLY A 300 -6.83 -10.14 13.07
CA GLY A 300 -7.58 -9.01 13.64
C GLY A 300 -7.11 -7.63 13.18
N LEU A 301 -5.96 -7.52 12.48
CA LEU A 301 -5.33 -6.25 12.09
C LEU A 301 -5.39 -6.06 10.57
N LYS A 302 -6.53 -5.62 10.06
CA LYS A 302 -6.78 -5.46 8.63
C LYS A 302 -5.79 -4.51 7.93
N ASP A 303 -5.32 -3.48 8.61
CA ASP A 303 -4.36 -2.51 8.05
C ASP A 303 -2.98 -3.13 7.77
N ALA A 304 -2.62 -4.25 8.43
CA ALA A 304 -1.40 -5.00 8.15
C ALA A 304 -1.44 -5.74 6.79
N TYR A 305 -2.62 -5.89 6.20
CA TYR A 305 -2.87 -6.59 4.94
C TYR A 305 -3.58 -5.71 3.91
N LYS A 306 -3.38 -4.40 3.99
CA LYS A 306 -4.16 -3.44 3.19
C LYS A 306 -4.05 -3.69 1.69
N SER A 307 -2.83 -3.81 1.15
CA SER A 307 -2.64 -4.10 -0.28
C SER A 307 -3.20 -5.47 -0.69
N LEU A 308 -3.10 -6.48 0.17
CA LEU A 308 -3.66 -7.81 -0.10
C LEU A 308 -5.20 -7.76 -0.20
N ILE A 309 -5.85 -7.08 0.76
CA ILE A 309 -7.30 -6.90 0.75
C ILE A 309 -7.74 -6.18 -0.51
N GLU A 310 -7.08 -5.07 -0.86
CA GLU A 310 -7.39 -4.31 -2.07
C GLU A 310 -7.18 -5.16 -3.33
N ALA A 311 -6.07 -5.91 -3.42
CA ALA A 311 -5.77 -6.74 -4.59
C ALA A 311 -6.82 -7.86 -4.81
N LEU A 312 -7.30 -8.48 -3.72
CA LEU A 312 -8.40 -9.46 -3.80
C LEU A 312 -9.70 -8.81 -4.28
N HIS A 313 -10.02 -7.61 -3.79
CA HIS A 313 -11.18 -6.85 -4.26
C HIS A 313 -11.03 -6.46 -5.73
N HIS A 314 -9.82 -6.06 -6.18
CA HIS A 314 -9.56 -5.77 -7.60
C HIS A 314 -9.79 -6.99 -8.48
N GLY A 315 -9.36 -8.18 -8.03
CA GLY A 315 -9.70 -9.44 -8.67
C GLY A 315 -11.22 -9.67 -8.75
N GLY A 316 -11.93 -9.30 -7.68
CA GLY A 316 -13.40 -9.30 -7.66
C GLY A 316 -14.00 -8.35 -8.70
N PHE A 317 -13.46 -7.13 -8.83
CA PHE A 317 -13.92 -6.16 -9.84
C PHE A 317 -13.70 -6.67 -11.28
N ALA A 318 -12.55 -7.33 -11.53
CA ALA A 318 -12.27 -7.94 -12.82
C ALA A 318 -13.30 -9.01 -13.19
N ASN A 319 -13.74 -9.80 -12.22
CA ASN A 319 -14.68 -10.92 -12.38
C ASN A 319 -16.15 -10.54 -12.09
N ARG A 320 -16.45 -9.27 -11.78
CA ARG A 320 -17.79 -8.78 -11.40
C ARG A 320 -18.41 -9.53 -10.22
N VAL A 321 -17.61 -9.95 -9.26
CA VAL A 321 -18.06 -10.65 -8.06
C VAL A 321 -17.64 -9.91 -6.80
N LYS A 322 -18.44 -10.06 -5.75
CA LYS A 322 -18.08 -9.62 -4.42
C LYS A 322 -17.18 -10.66 -3.77
N VAL A 323 -16.04 -10.21 -3.24
CA VAL A 323 -15.10 -11.06 -2.53
C VAL A 323 -15.35 -10.93 -1.02
N LYS A 324 -15.71 -12.05 -0.39
CA LYS A 324 -15.81 -12.18 1.06
C LYS A 324 -14.51 -12.79 1.60
N LEU A 325 -13.92 -12.16 2.60
CA LEU A 325 -12.67 -12.62 3.21
C LEU A 325 -12.99 -13.29 4.54
N GLU A 326 -12.61 -14.54 4.66
CA GLU A 326 -12.67 -15.31 5.90
C GLU A 326 -11.25 -15.43 6.50
N TRP A 327 -11.05 -14.78 7.63
CA TRP A 327 -9.75 -14.69 8.28
C TRP A 327 -9.58 -15.81 9.28
N ILE A 328 -8.51 -16.60 9.10
CA ILE A 328 -8.20 -17.76 9.95
C ILE A 328 -6.78 -17.60 10.49
N GLU A 329 -6.63 -17.59 11.82
CA GLU A 329 -5.32 -17.64 12.46
C GLU A 329 -4.66 -18.98 12.16
N SER A 330 -3.49 -18.98 11.53
CA SER A 330 -2.82 -20.20 11.10
C SER A 330 -2.48 -21.16 12.26
N GLU A 331 -2.28 -20.64 13.48
CA GLU A 331 -2.01 -21.44 14.68
C GLU A 331 -3.16 -22.39 15.05
N VAL A 332 -4.40 -22.11 14.59
CA VAL A 332 -5.55 -23.00 14.80
C VAL A 332 -5.28 -24.36 14.15
N PHE A 333 -4.71 -24.36 12.95
CA PHE A 333 -4.42 -25.59 12.21
C PHE A 333 -3.21 -26.37 12.74
N GLU A 334 -2.46 -25.84 13.69
CA GLU A 334 -1.43 -26.62 14.40
C GLU A 334 -2.06 -27.68 15.32
N LYS A 335 -3.28 -27.43 15.80
CA LYS A 335 -3.99 -28.26 16.79
C LYS A 335 -5.26 -28.90 16.25
N GLU A 336 -5.92 -28.26 15.29
CA GLU A 336 -7.22 -28.65 14.77
C GLU A 336 -7.13 -29.09 13.30
N ASP A 337 -8.11 -29.88 12.85
CA ASP A 337 -8.23 -30.26 11.45
C ASP A 337 -8.65 -29.04 10.62
N PRO A 338 -7.96 -28.70 9.52
CA PRO A 338 -8.36 -27.63 8.61
C PRO A 338 -9.73 -27.83 7.94
N ALA A 339 -10.19 -29.06 7.75
CA ALA A 339 -11.38 -29.39 6.97
C ALA A 339 -12.65 -28.62 7.41
N PRO A 340 -13.03 -28.56 8.70
CA PRO A 340 -14.23 -27.85 9.12
C PRO A 340 -14.22 -26.35 8.81
N TYR A 341 -13.03 -25.77 8.69
CA TYR A 341 -12.83 -24.34 8.41
C TYR A 341 -12.78 -24.05 6.91
N LEU A 342 -12.24 -24.99 6.11
CA LEU A 342 -11.92 -24.78 4.71
C LEU A 342 -12.88 -25.44 3.71
N GLU A 343 -13.80 -26.30 4.19
CA GLU A 343 -14.75 -27.00 3.29
C GLU A 343 -15.75 -26.09 2.58
N LYS A 344 -16.04 -24.90 3.15
CA LYS A 344 -17.05 -23.96 2.64
C LYS A 344 -16.46 -22.76 1.90
N VAL A 345 -15.15 -22.72 1.74
CA VAL A 345 -14.51 -21.61 1.04
C VAL A 345 -14.25 -21.98 -0.43
N ASP A 346 -14.26 -20.97 -1.28
CA ASP A 346 -14.05 -21.16 -2.72
C ASP A 346 -12.58 -21.18 -3.10
N ALA A 347 -11.71 -20.53 -2.30
CA ALA A 347 -10.27 -20.57 -2.47
C ALA A 347 -9.53 -20.26 -1.16
N ILE A 348 -8.23 -20.61 -1.11
CA ILE A 348 -7.36 -20.44 0.04
C ILE A 348 -6.17 -19.58 -0.35
N LEU A 349 -5.91 -18.51 0.41
CA LEU A 349 -4.74 -17.67 0.26
C LEU A 349 -3.89 -17.73 1.54
N VAL A 350 -2.59 -18.01 1.38
CA VAL A 350 -1.61 -17.94 2.46
C VAL A 350 -0.67 -16.76 2.20
N PRO A 351 -0.81 -15.67 2.98
CA PRO A 351 -0.05 -14.45 2.75
C PRO A 351 1.40 -14.54 3.24
N GLY A 352 2.18 -13.54 2.88
CA GLY A 352 3.51 -13.29 3.42
C GLY A 352 3.54 -13.21 4.95
N GLY A 353 4.72 -13.31 5.52
CA GLY A 353 4.95 -13.26 6.95
C GLY A 353 6.38 -13.65 7.29
N PHE A 354 6.67 -13.67 8.59
CA PHE A 354 7.98 -14.01 9.13
C PHE A 354 7.84 -14.85 10.40
N GLY A 355 8.89 -15.66 10.69
CA GLY A 355 9.03 -16.42 11.91
C GLY A 355 8.22 -17.71 11.97
N GLU A 356 8.59 -18.57 12.89
CA GLU A 356 8.09 -19.96 13.03
C GLU A 356 6.61 -20.04 13.43
N ARG A 357 6.12 -19.10 14.26
CA ARG A 357 4.75 -19.13 14.77
C ARG A 357 3.72 -19.24 13.66
N GLY A 358 2.85 -20.26 13.74
CA GLY A 358 1.78 -20.52 12.76
C GLY A 358 2.27 -21.08 11.41
N SER A 359 3.56 -21.43 11.26
CA SER A 359 4.09 -22.00 10.00
C SER A 359 3.52 -23.38 9.70
N GLU A 360 3.40 -24.26 10.70
CA GLU A 360 2.82 -25.59 10.52
C GLU A 360 1.34 -25.53 10.09
N GLY A 361 0.59 -24.57 10.62
CA GLY A 361 -0.79 -24.34 10.17
C GLY A 361 -0.89 -23.90 8.72
N LYS A 362 0.06 -23.09 8.23
CA LYS A 362 0.14 -22.70 6.82
C LYS A 362 0.51 -23.88 5.91
N ILE A 363 1.42 -24.75 6.36
CA ILE A 363 1.77 -26.00 5.66
C ILE A 363 0.53 -26.88 5.53
N ARG A 364 -0.23 -27.06 6.61
CA ARG A 364 -1.48 -27.86 6.60
C ARG A 364 -2.57 -27.24 5.72
N ALA A 365 -2.65 -25.92 5.63
CA ALA A 365 -3.56 -25.26 4.69
C ALA A 365 -3.18 -25.54 3.22
N ALA A 366 -1.87 -25.50 2.89
CA ALA A 366 -1.38 -25.84 1.56
C ALA A 366 -1.63 -27.32 1.23
N GLN A 367 -1.40 -28.23 2.19
CA GLN A 367 -1.73 -29.66 2.05
C GLN A 367 -3.21 -29.86 1.75
N TYR A 368 -4.09 -29.25 2.54
CA TYR A 368 -5.54 -29.34 2.34
C TYR A 368 -5.94 -28.86 0.95
N ALA A 369 -5.42 -27.72 0.52
CA ALA A 369 -5.68 -27.14 -0.80
C ALA A 369 -5.28 -28.11 -1.92
N ARG A 370 -4.06 -28.68 -1.86
CA ARG A 370 -3.55 -29.62 -2.84
C ARG A 370 -4.40 -30.91 -2.89
N GLU A 371 -4.68 -31.52 -1.74
CA GLU A 371 -5.40 -32.79 -1.66
C GLU A 371 -6.89 -32.67 -2.03
N ARG A 372 -7.51 -31.53 -1.71
CA ARG A 372 -8.93 -31.27 -1.96
C ARG A 372 -9.19 -30.47 -3.25
N GLN A 373 -8.15 -30.21 -4.03
CA GLN A 373 -8.25 -29.46 -5.30
C GLN A 373 -8.95 -28.11 -5.12
N VAL A 374 -8.62 -27.41 -3.99
CA VAL A 374 -9.10 -26.06 -3.71
C VAL A 374 -8.12 -25.06 -4.29
N PRO A 375 -8.53 -24.05 -5.08
CA PRO A 375 -7.63 -23.01 -5.56
C PRO A 375 -6.77 -22.44 -4.42
N TYR A 376 -5.45 -22.40 -4.61
CA TYR A 376 -4.46 -21.99 -3.61
C TYR A 376 -3.53 -20.91 -4.14
N PHE A 377 -3.40 -19.84 -3.38
CA PHE A 377 -2.43 -18.78 -3.66
C PHE A 377 -1.48 -18.60 -2.48
N GLY A 378 -0.21 -18.93 -2.67
CA GLY A 378 0.86 -18.74 -1.68
C GLY A 378 1.73 -17.54 -2.02
N ILE A 379 1.71 -16.50 -1.19
CA ILE A 379 2.50 -15.28 -1.42
C ILE A 379 3.70 -15.26 -0.47
N CYS A 380 4.92 -15.10 -1.00
CA CYS A 380 6.18 -14.98 -0.26
C CYS A 380 6.36 -16.16 0.72
N PHE A 381 6.15 -15.95 2.00
CA PHE A 381 6.16 -17.02 3.01
C PHE A 381 5.14 -18.13 2.71
N GLY A 382 3.99 -17.80 2.11
CA GLY A 382 2.99 -18.76 1.69
C GLY A 382 3.50 -19.72 0.60
N MET A 383 4.29 -19.25 -0.36
CA MET A 383 4.99 -20.09 -1.33
C MET A 383 6.01 -21.00 -0.61
N GLN A 384 6.81 -20.45 0.31
CA GLN A 384 7.82 -21.20 1.03
C GLN A 384 7.19 -22.36 1.83
N MET A 385 6.06 -22.12 2.50
CA MET A 385 5.33 -23.15 3.25
C MET A 385 4.72 -24.23 2.33
N ALA A 386 4.27 -23.87 1.13
CA ALA A 386 3.83 -24.83 0.12
C ALA A 386 5.00 -25.72 -0.40
N VAL A 387 6.19 -25.15 -0.54
CA VAL A 387 7.39 -25.91 -0.91
C VAL A 387 7.81 -26.85 0.21
N VAL A 388 7.76 -26.42 1.48
CA VAL A 388 8.04 -27.30 2.64
C VAL A 388 6.99 -28.43 2.71
N GLU A 389 5.72 -28.15 2.44
CA GLU A 389 4.66 -29.15 2.36
C GLU A 389 4.99 -30.22 1.32
N ALA A 390 5.31 -29.81 0.10
CA ALA A 390 5.68 -30.73 -0.98
C ALA A 390 6.92 -31.57 -0.63
N ALA A 391 7.92 -30.95 -0.02
CA ALA A 391 9.14 -31.63 0.40
C ALA A 391 8.84 -32.73 1.42
N ARG A 392 8.02 -32.45 2.43
CA ARG A 392 7.68 -33.41 3.48
C ARG A 392 6.75 -34.49 2.99
N ASN A 393 5.65 -34.13 2.35
CA ASN A 393 4.54 -35.06 2.09
C ASN A 393 4.64 -35.78 0.73
N LEU A 394 5.36 -35.21 -0.24
CA LEU A 394 5.50 -35.79 -1.58
C LEU A 394 6.93 -36.30 -1.84
N ALA A 395 7.95 -35.55 -1.49
CA ALA A 395 9.35 -35.92 -1.74
C ALA A 395 9.98 -36.76 -0.62
N GLY A 396 9.24 -37.01 0.49
CA GLY A 396 9.69 -37.85 1.62
C GLY A 396 10.88 -37.24 2.38
N ILE A 397 10.96 -35.90 2.44
CA ILE A 397 11.96 -35.16 3.22
C ILE A 397 11.32 -34.70 4.53
N GLU A 398 11.10 -35.65 5.44
CA GLU A 398 10.33 -35.45 6.68
C GLU A 398 10.82 -34.28 7.54
N THR A 399 12.14 -33.99 7.51
CA THR A 399 12.77 -32.91 8.29
C THR A 399 12.92 -31.61 7.51
N ALA A 400 12.31 -31.49 6.32
CA ALA A 400 12.33 -30.27 5.51
C ALA A 400 11.80 -29.08 6.30
N SER A 401 12.57 -27.99 6.35
CA SER A 401 12.23 -26.80 7.13
C SER A 401 12.90 -25.55 6.55
N SER A 402 12.66 -24.42 7.20
CA SER A 402 13.34 -23.16 6.93
C SER A 402 14.42 -22.90 7.96
N THR A 403 15.58 -22.39 7.54
CA THR A 403 16.61 -21.90 8.47
C THR A 403 16.15 -20.66 9.26
N GLU A 404 15.04 -20.04 8.89
CA GLU A 404 14.38 -19.00 9.68
C GLU A 404 13.89 -19.52 11.04
N PHE A 405 13.56 -20.82 11.14
CA PHE A 405 13.06 -21.45 12.35
C PHE A 405 14.17 -22.07 13.22
N GLY A 406 15.40 -21.98 12.77
CA GLY A 406 16.56 -22.54 13.43
C GLY A 406 17.34 -23.51 12.54
N THR A 407 18.30 -24.22 13.14
CA THR A 407 19.11 -25.20 12.42
C THR A 407 18.28 -26.41 12.01
N THR A 408 18.32 -26.75 10.74
CA THR A 408 17.65 -27.93 10.18
C THR A 408 18.63 -28.75 9.31
N PRO A 409 18.53 -30.10 9.31
CA PRO A 409 19.33 -30.94 8.44
C PRO A 409 18.96 -30.79 6.94
N GLU A 410 17.70 -30.40 6.65
CA GLU A 410 17.18 -30.26 5.30
C GLU A 410 16.61 -28.84 5.09
N PRO A 411 17.50 -27.85 4.80
CA PRO A 411 17.11 -26.44 4.64
C PRO A 411 16.50 -26.21 3.25
N VAL A 412 15.26 -26.62 3.07
CA VAL A 412 14.50 -26.42 1.82
C VAL A 412 14.22 -24.93 1.57
N VAL A 413 14.15 -24.16 2.65
CA VAL A 413 14.12 -22.68 2.62
C VAL A 413 15.29 -22.19 3.46
N GLY A 414 16.06 -21.26 2.95
CA GLY A 414 17.25 -20.78 3.64
C GLY A 414 17.67 -19.36 3.28
N LEU A 415 18.64 -18.85 4.04
CA LEU A 415 19.24 -17.58 3.78
C LEU A 415 20.23 -17.70 2.62
N MET A 416 19.96 -17.04 1.51
CA MET A 416 20.90 -16.95 0.39
C MET A 416 21.88 -15.78 0.63
N THR A 417 23.16 -15.98 0.30
CA THR A 417 24.22 -15.02 0.60
C THR A 417 24.45 -13.98 -0.50
N GLU A 418 24.10 -14.32 -1.75
CA GLU A 418 24.37 -13.47 -2.90
C GLU A 418 23.21 -13.52 -3.91
N TRP A 419 22.88 -12.40 -4.56
CA TRP A 419 21.94 -12.32 -5.69
C TRP A 419 22.26 -11.11 -6.57
N VAL A 420 21.77 -11.12 -7.79
CA VAL A 420 22.01 -10.05 -8.78
C VAL A 420 20.80 -9.14 -8.88
N LYS A 421 21.02 -7.83 -8.72
CA LYS A 421 20.02 -6.77 -8.94
C LYS A 421 20.47 -5.88 -10.09
N GLY A 422 19.77 -5.94 -11.20
CA GLY A 422 20.23 -5.25 -12.41
C GLY A 422 21.56 -5.82 -12.90
N ASN A 423 22.63 -5.02 -12.89
CA ASN A 423 24.00 -5.42 -13.23
C ASN A 423 24.93 -5.49 -12.00
N GLU A 424 24.40 -5.32 -10.78
CA GLU A 424 25.18 -5.31 -9.54
C GLU A 424 24.90 -6.57 -8.71
N LEU A 425 25.98 -7.17 -8.18
CA LEU A 425 25.91 -8.30 -7.25
C LEU A 425 25.65 -7.75 -5.86
N GLU A 426 24.49 -8.07 -5.28
CA GLU A 426 24.20 -7.78 -3.88
C GLU A 426 24.57 -8.96 -2.99
N LYS A 427 25.30 -8.69 -1.88
CA LYS A 427 25.75 -9.69 -0.91
C LYS A 427 24.99 -9.56 0.40
N ARG A 428 24.48 -10.67 0.90
CA ARG A 428 23.94 -10.76 2.25
C ARG A 428 25.03 -11.14 3.25
N ASN A 429 25.00 -10.49 4.41
CA ASN A 429 25.86 -10.85 5.53
C ASN A 429 24.96 -11.20 6.74
N ALA A 430 25.10 -12.41 7.27
CA ALA A 430 24.27 -12.92 8.38
C ALA A 430 24.37 -12.06 9.67
N ALA A 431 25.41 -11.23 9.79
CA ALA A 431 25.65 -10.33 10.92
C ALA A 431 25.32 -8.86 10.63
N GLY A 432 24.73 -8.55 9.46
CA GLY A 432 24.48 -7.18 9.03
C GLY A 432 23.22 -6.56 9.64
N ASP A 433 23.04 -5.27 9.36
CA ASP A 433 21.85 -4.49 9.74
C ASP A 433 20.58 -5.18 9.22
N LEU A 434 19.63 -5.43 10.13
CA LEU A 434 18.38 -6.13 9.83
C LEU A 434 17.55 -5.46 8.73
N GLY A 435 17.65 -4.13 8.55
CA GLY A 435 17.01 -3.39 7.47
C GLY A 435 17.70 -3.53 6.11
N GLY A 436 19.02 -3.82 6.07
CA GLY A 436 19.84 -3.82 4.84
C GLY A 436 20.02 -5.16 4.15
N THR A 437 19.43 -6.26 4.65
CA THR A 437 19.68 -7.64 4.17
C THR A 437 18.51 -8.27 3.42
N MET A 438 17.46 -7.54 3.10
CA MET A 438 16.29 -8.04 2.36
C MET A 438 16.42 -7.80 0.85
N ARG A 439 15.83 -8.69 0.05
CA ARG A 439 15.44 -8.32 -1.33
C ARG A 439 14.28 -7.34 -1.25
N LEU A 440 14.52 -6.12 -1.67
CA LEU A 440 13.56 -5.03 -1.60
C LEU A 440 13.36 -4.38 -2.96
N GLY A 441 12.09 -4.19 -3.35
CA GLY A 441 11.73 -3.54 -4.60
C GLY A 441 11.56 -4.50 -5.76
N ALA A 442 11.55 -3.97 -6.97
CA ALA A 442 11.26 -4.73 -8.18
C ALA A 442 12.48 -5.53 -8.65
N TYR A 443 12.26 -6.82 -8.89
CA TYR A 443 13.22 -7.74 -9.49
C TYR A 443 12.58 -8.42 -10.69
N LYS A 444 13.42 -8.71 -11.70
CA LYS A 444 13.02 -9.47 -12.88
C LYS A 444 12.94 -10.96 -12.57
N ALA A 445 11.98 -11.64 -13.20
CA ALA A 445 11.90 -13.08 -13.22
C ALA A 445 11.57 -13.58 -14.63
N SER A 446 12.08 -14.77 -14.96
CA SER A 446 11.81 -15.45 -16.22
C SER A 446 10.89 -16.64 -15.96
N LEU A 447 9.72 -16.64 -16.56
CA LEU A 447 8.72 -17.69 -16.45
C LEU A 447 8.95 -18.77 -17.52
N LYS A 448 8.75 -20.03 -17.15
CA LYS A 448 8.81 -21.16 -18.04
C LYS A 448 7.62 -21.13 -19.00
N LYS A 449 7.85 -21.27 -20.29
CA LYS A 449 6.78 -21.37 -21.30
C LYS A 449 5.86 -22.55 -21.00
N ASP A 450 4.62 -22.42 -21.44
CA ASP A 450 3.59 -23.45 -21.30
C ASP A 450 3.26 -23.80 -19.82
N THR A 451 3.44 -22.83 -18.92
CA THR A 451 3.00 -22.89 -17.52
C THR A 451 1.79 -21.99 -17.31
N LYS A 452 0.94 -22.36 -16.35
CA LYS A 452 -0.27 -21.57 -16.03
C LYS A 452 0.07 -20.11 -15.67
N ILE A 453 1.14 -19.89 -14.90
CA ILE A 453 1.55 -18.53 -14.55
C ILE A 453 2.00 -17.71 -15.76
N ALA A 454 2.70 -18.32 -16.72
CA ALA A 454 3.09 -17.62 -17.95
C ALA A 454 1.87 -17.26 -18.82
N GLU A 455 0.87 -18.12 -18.86
CA GLU A 455 -0.41 -17.83 -19.52
C GLU A 455 -1.15 -16.68 -18.85
N ILE A 456 -1.22 -16.66 -17.51
CA ILE A 456 -1.87 -15.61 -16.73
C ILE A 456 -1.21 -14.24 -16.97
N TYR A 457 0.12 -14.17 -16.99
CA TYR A 457 0.82 -12.93 -17.28
C TYR A 457 0.82 -12.53 -18.77
N GLY A 458 0.59 -13.50 -19.66
CA GLY A 458 0.73 -13.30 -21.10
C GLY A 458 2.18 -12.96 -21.53
N SER A 459 3.16 -13.27 -20.70
CA SER A 459 4.59 -12.97 -20.88
C SER A 459 5.46 -13.96 -20.13
N THR A 460 6.66 -14.20 -20.63
CA THR A 460 7.69 -14.97 -19.91
C THR A 460 8.67 -14.10 -19.12
N ASP A 461 8.67 -12.80 -19.34
CA ASP A 461 9.50 -11.86 -18.59
C ASP A 461 8.62 -10.95 -17.76
N ILE A 462 8.80 -11.01 -16.44
CA ILE A 462 8.04 -10.22 -15.48
C ILE A 462 8.96 -9.43 -14.56
N SER A 463 8.41 -8.45 -13.86
CA SER A 463 9.13 -7.69 -12.84
C SER A 463 8.18 -7.45 -11.69
N GLU A 464 8.51 -7.95 -10.50
CA GLU A 464 7.64 -7.92 -9.33
C GLU A 464 8.37 -7.43 -8.09
N ARG A 465 7.63 -6.90 -7.11
CA ARG A 465 8.19 -6.34 -5.88
C ARG A 465 8.42 -7.43 -4.84
N HIS A 466 9.58 -7.38 -4.22
CA HIS A 466 10.03 -8.31 -3.17
C HIS A 466 10.19 -7.59 -1.83
N ARG A 467 9.96 -8.35 -0.74
CA ARG A 467 10.25 -7.95 0.63
C ARG A 467 10.49 -9.19 1.48
N HIS A 468 11.67 -9.81 1.35
CA HIS A 468 12.01 -11.03 2.10
C HIS A 468 13.52 -11.26 2.19
N ARG A 469 13.94 -12.15 3.11
CA ARG A 469 15.34 -12.56 3.33
C ARG A 469 15.61 -13.99 2.95
N TYR A 470 14.63 -14.85 3.17
CA TYR A 470 14.74 -16.28 2.94
C TYR A 470 14.21 -16.61 1.56
N GLU A 471 14.85 -17.62 0.94
CA GLU A 471 14.57 -18.07 -0.42
C GLU A 471 14.38 -19.58 -0.40
N VAL A 472 13.62 -20.11 -1.34
CA VAL A 472 13.58 -21.54 -1.61
C VAL A 472 14.95 -21.98 -2.15
N ASN A 473 15.49 -23.07 -1.58
CA ASN A 473 16.79 -23.60 -1.98
C ASN A 473 16.66 -24.38 -3.29
N VAL A 474 17.33 -23.89 -4.34
CA VAL A 474 17.28 -24.48 -5.69
C VAL A 474 17.83 -25.91 -5.76
N ASP A 475 18.67 -26.33 -4.81
CA ASP A 475 19.23 -27.69 -4.77
C ASP A 475 18.17 -28.78 -4.61
N TYR A 476 17.00 -28.44 -4.08
CA TYR A 476 15.87 -29.36 -3.95
C TYR A 476 14.94 -29.39 -5.18
N LYS A 477 15.17 -28.52 -6.17
CA LYS A 477 14.29 -28.34 -7.33
C LYS A 477 13.99 -29.64 -8.07
N ASP A 478 15.02 -30.36 -8.51
CA ASP A 478 14.84 -31.56 -9.32
C ASP A 478 14.04 -32.64 -8.56
N ARG A 479 14.27 -32.77 -7.25
CA ARG A 479 13.55 -33.72 -6.39
C ARG A 479 12.08 -33.33 -6.24
N LEU A 480 11.78 -32.04 -6.10
CA LEU A 480 10.42 -31.52 -5.99
C LEU A 480 9.68 -31.58 -7.33
N GLU A 481 10.33 -31.29 -8.45
CA GLU A 481 9.74 -31.41 -9.79
C GLU A 481 9.37 -32.87 -10.10
N THR A 482 10.16 -33.85 -9.64
CA THR A 482 9.82 -35.29 -9.78
C THR A 482 8.54 -35.66 -9.06
N CYS A 483 8.14 -34.91 -8.02
CA CYS A 483 6.91 -35.09 -7.26
C CYS A 483 5.74 -34.22 -7.75
N GLY A 484 5.92 -33.52 -8.88
CA GLY A 484 4.86 -32.74 -9.54
C GLY A 484 4.82 -31.24 -9.20
N LEU A 485 5.64 -30.74 -8.26
CA LEU A 485 5.74 -29.32 -8.00
C LEU A 485 6.71 -28.68 -9.00
N VAL A 486 6.17 -27.96 -9.98
CA VAL A 486 6.96 -27.32 -11.04
C VAL A 486 7.47 -25.96 -10.61
N PHE A 487 8.77 -25.71 -10.78
CA PHE A 487 9.36 -24.39 -10.64
C PHE A 487 9.12 -23.61 -11.95
N SER A 488 8.04 -22.88 -11.97
CA SER A 488 7.51 -22.21 -13.17
C SER A 488 8.13 -20.84 -13.43
N GLY A 489 8.90 -20.30 -12.49
CA GLY A 489 9.63 -19.03 -12.64
C GLY A 489 10.91 -19.01 -11.82
N MET A 490 11.95 -18.41 -12.40
CA MET A 490 13.27 -18.27 -11.80
C MET A 490 13.79 -16.84 -11.97
N SER A 491 14.72 -16.42 -11.11
CA SER A 491 15.53 -15.24 -11.41
C SER A 491 16.26 -15.39 -12.76
N PRO A 492 16.63 -14.29 -13.45
CA PRO A 492 17.23 -14.39 -14.79
C PRO A 492 18.53 -15.19 -14.86
N ASP A 493 19.26 -15.32 -13.74
CA ASP A 493 20.44 -16.15 -13.59
C ASP A 493 20.14 -17.63 -13.30
N GLY A 494 18.86 -17.98 -13.06
CA GLY A 494 18.39 -19.33 -12.77
C GLY A 494 18.68 -19.82 -11.36
N ILE A 495 19.09 -18.93 -10.43
CA ILE A 495 19.52 -19.31 -9.08
C ILE A 495 18.36 -19.28 -8.08
N LEU A 496 17.49 -18.26 -8.16
CA LEU A 496 16.43 -18.02 -7.18
C LEU A 496 15.08 -18.46 -7.74
N PRO A 497 14.39 -19.40 -7.08
CA PRO A 497 13.01 -19.76 -7.40
C PRO A 497 12.06 -18.60 -7.12
N GLU A 498 11.32 -18.19 -8.12
CA GLU A 498 10.39 -17.05 -8.04
C GLU A 498 8.94 -17.51 -7.99
N THR A 499 8.62 -18.62 -8.66
CA THR A 499 7.27 -19.17 -8.69
C THR A 499 7.25 -20.69 -8.74
N VAL A 500 6.24 -21.28 -8.12
CA VAL A 500 5.95 -22.72 -8.16
C VAL A 500 4.49 -22.96 -8.48
N GLU A 501 4.17 -24.08 -9.16
CA GLU A 501 2.80 -24.48 -9.46
C GLU A 501 2.64 -25.98 -9.54
N TYR A 502 1.41 -26.46 -9.35
CA TYR A 502 1.00 -27.81 -9.72
C TYR A 502 0.19 -27.77 -11.02
N PRO A 503 0.73 -28.24 -12.18
CA PRO A 503 0.04 -28.16 -13.46
C PRO A 503 -1.32 -28.89 -13.50
N ASP A 504 -1.42 -30.01 -12.82
CA ASP A 504 -2.62 -30.84 -12.78
C ASP A 504 -3.68 -30.36 -11.76
N HIS A 505 -3.36 -29.32 -10.98
CA HIS A 505 -4.29 -28.71 -10.04
C HIS A 505 -5.12 -27.62 -10.71
N PRO A 506 -6.43 -27.45 -10.39
CA PRO A 506 -7.25 -26.40 -10.98
C PRO A 506 -6.61 -25.02 -10.93
N TRP A 507 -6.07 -24.64 -9.77
CA TRP A 507 -5.27 -23.42 -9.59
C TRP A 507 -4.43 -23.53 -8.31
N PHE A 508 -3.13 -23.79 -8.43
CA PHE A 508 -2.21 -23.83 -7.29
C PHE A 508 -0.92 -23.12 -7.68
N ILE A 509 -0.75 -21.91 -7.21
CA ILE A 509 0.41 -21.07 -7.54
C ILE A 509 1.00 -20.49 -6.25
N GLY A 510 2.32 -20.62 -6.10
CA GLY A 510 3.12 -19.92 -5.11
C GLY A 510 4.05 -18.93 -5.77
N VAL A 511 4.18 -17.73 -5.21
CA VAL A 511 5.09 -16.69 -5.70
C VAL A 511 5.94 -16.14 -4.56
N GLN A 512 7.24 -15.90 -4.81
CA GLN A 512 8.16 -15.37 -3.80
C GLN A 512 8.00 -13.87 -3.59
N TYR A 513 7.54 -13.17 -4.60
CA TYR A 513 7.28 -11.74 -4.61
C TYR A 513 5.89 -11.38 -4.04
N HIS A 514 5.58 -10.09 -4.00
CA HIS A 514 4.36 -9.50 -3.46
C HIS A 514 3.52 -8.82 -4.57
N PRO A 515 2.71 -9.58 -5.33
CA PRO A 515 1.93 -9.04 -6.44
C PRO A 515 0.83 -8.08 -5.97
N GLU A 516 0.40 -8.19 -4.69
CA GLU A 516 -0.58 -7.29 -4.08
C GLU A 516 -0.12 -5.83 -4.08
N LEU A 517 1.20 -5.58 -4.04
CA LEU A 517 1.76 -4.23 -4.06
C LEU A 517 1.62 -3.53 -5.41
N LYS A 518 1.31 -4.26 -6.48
CA LYS A 518 1.16 -3.71 -7.84
C LYS A 518 -0.29 -3.68 -8.34
N SER A 519 -1.21 -4.31 -7.64
CA SER A 519 -2.62 -4.36 -8.05
C SER A 519 -3.31 -3.00 -7.92
N ARG A 520 -4.13 -2.63 -8.91
CA ARG A 520 -4.84 -1.36 -9.00
C ARG A 520 -6.29 -1.60 -9.41
N PRO A 521 -7.26 -0.74 -9.01
CA PRO A 521 -8.67 -0.95 -9.35
C PRO A 521 -8.95 -0.86 -10.85
N LEU A 522 -8.19 0.00 -11.58
CA LEU A 522 -8.30 0.17 -13.02
C LEU A 522 -7.44 -0.82 -13.82
N ASP A 523 -6.48 -1.48 -13.17
CA ASP A 523 -5.56 -2.46 -13.73
C ASP A 523 -5.29 -3.56 -12.67
N PRO A 524 -6.28 -4.45 -12.44
CA PRO A 524 -6.16 -5.55 -11.49
C PRO A 524 -4.98 -6.46 -11.85
N HIS A 525 -4.15 -6.81 -10.86
CA HIS A 525 -3.02 -7.68 -11.10
C HIS A 525 -3.49 -9.05 -11.63
N PRO A 526 -2.90 -9.59 -12.71
CA PRO A 526 -3.43 -10.78 -13.41
C PRO A 526 -3.52 -12.02 -12.51
N LEU A 527 -2.61 -12.21 -11.56
CA LEU A 527 -2.68 -13.33 -10.62
C LEU A 527 -3.92 -13.25 -9.72
N PHE A 528 -4.30 -12.07 -9.22
CA PHE A 528 -5.50 -11.92 -8.41
C PHE A 528 -6.77 -12.05 -9.25
N ALA A 529 -6.79 -11.53 -10.47
CA ALA A 529 -7.91 -11.71 -11.39
C ALA A 529 -8.16 -13.20 -11.69
N SER A 530 -7.10 -13.94 -12.05
CA SER A 530 -7.17 -15.38 -12.33
C SER A 530 -7.48 -16.23 -11.10
N PHE A 531 -6.95 -15.86 -9.92
CA PHE A 531 -7.25 -16.56 -8.67
C PHE A 531 -8.73 -16.45 -8.29
N ILE A 532 -9.31 -15.26 -8.42
CA ILE A 532 -10.75 -15.06 -8.17
C ILE A 532 -11.59 -15.74 -9.24
N GLU A 533 -11.17 -15.78 -10.50
CA GLU A 533 -11.83 -16.55 -11.56
C GLU A 533 -11.91 -18.04 -11.18
N ALA A 534 -10.82 -18.64 -10.74
CA ALA A 534 -10.79 -20.03 -10.27
C ALA A 534 -11.70 -20.26 -9.05
N ALA A 535 -11.79 -19.28 -8.12
CA ALA A 535 -12.73 -19.35 -7.01
C ALA A 535 -14.20 -19.32 -7.51
N VAL A 536 -14.51 -18.50 -8.51
CA VAL A 536 -15.85 -18.46 -9.15
C VAL A 536 -16.19 -19.79 -9.83
N GLU A 537 -15.25 -20.38 -10.56
CA GLU A 537 -15.44 -21.68 -11.19
C GLU A 537 -15.74 -22.77 -10.16
N ARG A 538 -14.97 -22.80 -9.06
CA ARG A 538 -15.20 -23.74 -7.96
C ARG A 538 -16.57 -23.54 -7.31
N SER A 539 -16.97 -22.31 -7.04
CA SER A 539 -18.27 -21.99 -6.40
C SER A 539 -19.47 -22.47 -7.23
N ARG A 540 -19.32 -22.63 -8.54
CA ARG A 540 -20.35 -23.18 -9.45
C ARG A 540 -20.39 -24.71 -9.49
N LEU A 541 -19.34 -25.37 -8.99
CA LEU A 541 -19.21 -26.82 -8.97
C LEU A 541 -19.67 -27.44 -7.63
N VAL A 542 -19.85 -26.62 -6.61
CA VAL A 542 -20.31 -26.98 -5.27
C VAL A 542 -21.76 -26.52 -5.07
#